data_27b183f037d593c236100f158fd05672
#
_entry.id   27b183f037d593c236100f158fd05672
#
_cell.length_a   1.000
_cell.length_b   1.000
_cell.length_c   1.000
_cell.angle_alpha   90.00
_cell.angle_beta   90.00
_cell.angle_gamma   90.00
#
_symmetry.space_group_name_H-M   'P 1'
#
loop_
_entity.id
_entity.type
_entity.pdbx_description
1 polymer ?
#
loop_
_entity_poly.entity_id
_entity_poly.type
_entity_poly.pdbx_seq_one_letter_code
_entity_poly.pdbx_strand_id
1 'polypeptide(L)'
;PFFWLGDTGWLLPEKLNRDEAAYYLEHCRQAGFNVVQVQTINGVPAMNFYGQYSMIDGFNFKNIDRKGVYGYWDHMDYIIQKAEQNGIYIAMVCIWGGLVRSGKMNVEEAKAYGRFLGERYKDAPNIIWVIGGDTYADRNTEIWEALANSILAVDENHIMTFHPFGRTSSATHLNNKEWMDMNMFQSGHRRYGQKKGDGDTSVTGLEEDNWRYVEEALSMTPLKPVLDAEPSYEGIPQGLHDPAQPRWRDCDVRRYGYWSVFAGSCGHTYGHNNIMQFLKPGTPGGYGADGIEKPWYKAM
;
A
#
# COMPACT_ATOMS: atom_id res chain seq x y z
N PRO A 1 17.02 -6.15 -14.57
CA PRO A 1 16.44 -4.89 -14.10
C PRO A 1 14.94 -5.07 -13.88
N PHE A 2 14.40 -4.51 -12.81
CA PHE A 2 12.97 -4.55 -12.50
C PHE A 2 12.44 -3.11 -12.56
N PHE A 3 11.37 -2.91 -13.30
CA PHE A 3 10.64 -1.65 -13.33
C PHE A 3 9.28 -1.88 -12.67
N TRP A 4 9.01 -1.15 -11.59
CA TRP A 4 7.74 -1.25 -10.88
C TRP A 4 6.65 -0.56 -11.70
N LEU A 5 5.69 -1.31 -12.22
CA LEU A 5 4.46 -0.76 -12.75
C LEU A 5 3.31 -1.33 -11.91
N GLY A 6 2.88 -0.55 -10.92
CA GLY A 6 1.98 -1.01 -9.88
C GLY A 6 0.56 -0.48 -10.02
N ASP A 7 -0.41 -1.28 -9.60
CA ASP A 7 -1.78 -0.85 -9.32
C ASP A 7 -2.06 -0.88 -7.81
N THR A 8 -3.06 -0.14 -7.39
CA THR A 8 -3.44 -0.01 -5.98
C THR A 8 -4.74 -0.74 -5.71
N GLY A 9 -4.63 -1.90 -5.08
CA GLY A 9 -5.75 -2.75 -4.67
C GLY A 9 -5.85 -2.89 -3.15
N TRP A 10 -5.93 -1.76 -2.42
CA TRP A 10 -5.80 -1.74 -0.96
C TRP A 10 -6.67 -2.76 -0.24
N LEU A 11 -7.95 -2.85 -0.60
CA LEU A 11 -8.94 -3.66 0.12
C LEU A 11 -9.19 -5.04 -0.52
N LEU A 12 -8.27 -5.53 -1.34
CA LEU A 12 -8.44 -6.77 -2.11
C LEU A 12 -8.86 -7.95 -1.25
N PRO A 13 -8.20 -8.30 -0.13
CA PRO A 13 -8.59 -9.46 0.70
C PRO A 13 -9.95 -9.29 1.36
N GLU A 14 -10.32 -8.04 1.68
CA GLU A 14 -11.56 -7.72 2.39
C GLU A 14 -12.79 -7.73 1.48
N LYS A 15 -12.62 -7.22 0.24
CA LYS A 15 -13.74 -6.90 -0.64
C LYS A 15 -13.99 -7.88 -1.76
N LEU A 16 -12.99 -8.68 -2.16
CA LEU A 16 -13.11 -9.58 -3.30
C LEU A 16 -13.15 -11.04 -2.88
N ASN A 17 -14.08 -11.80 -3.49
CA ASN A 17 -14.04 -13.25 -3.44
C ASN A 17 -12.95 -13.80 -4.37
N ARG A 18 -12.79 -15.13 -4.41
CA ARG A 18 -11.75 -15.79 -5.22
C ARG A 18 -11.86 -15.48 -6.71
N ASP A 19 -13.06 -15.51 -7.27
CA ASP A 19 -13.29 -15.29 -8.69
C ASP A 19 -13.05 -13.83 -9.07
N GLU A 20 -13.51 -12.91 -8.23
CA GLU A 20 -13.29 -11.48 -8.40
C GLU A 20 -11.80 -11.11 -8.27
N ALA A 21 -11.10 -11.71 -7.29
CA ALA A 21 -9.65 -11.50 -7.12
C ALA A 21 -8.86 -12.05 -8.32
N ALA A 22 -9.22 -13.24 -8.83
CA ALA A 22 -8.62 -13.80 -10.03
C ALA A 22 -8.88 -12.92 -11.26
N TYR A 23 -10.08 -12.42 -11.44
CA TYR A 23 -10.45 -11.51 -12.52
C TYR A 23 -9.64 -10.21 -12.45
N TYR A 24 -9.54 -9.60 -11.28
CA TYR A 24 -8.76 -8.38 -11.07
C TYR A 24 -7.29 -8.56 -11.43
N LEU A 25 -6.65 -9.61 -10.91
CA LEU A 25 -5.24 -9.89 -11.15
C LEU A 25 -4.95 -10.22 -12.63
N GLU A 26 -5.83 -10.98 -13.28
CA GLU A 26 -5.73 -11.23 -14.72
C GLU A 26 -5.83 -9.93 -15.53
N HIS A 27 -6.73 -9.03 -15.14
CA HIS A 27 -6.86 -7.74 -15.80
C HIS A 27 -5.63 -6.85 -15.59
N CYS A 28 -5.08 -6.81 -14.37
CA CYS A 28 -3.80 -6.13 -14.09
C CYS A 28 -2.68 -6.64 -15.00
N ARG A 29 -2.57 -7.97 -15.16
CA ARG A 29 -1.61 -8.58 -16.08
C ARG A 29 -1.82 -8.11 -17.52
N GLN A 30 -3.07 -8.13 -18.01
CA GLN A 30 -3.41 -7.70 -19.37
C GLN A 30 -3.11 -6.21 -19.61
N ALA A 31 -3.29 -5.38 -18.59
CA ALA A 31 -2.95 -3.95 -18.62
C ALA A 31 -1.44 -3.70 -18.51
N GLY A 32 -0.63 -4.73 -18.22
CA GLY A 32 0.83 -4.63 -18.11
C GLY A 32 1.35 -4.32 -16.71
N PHE A 33 0.49 -4.31 -15.69
CA PHE A 33 0.93 -4.19 -14.30
C PHE A 33 1.70 -5.43 -13.85
N ASN A 34 2.78 -5.21 -13.11
CA ASN A 34 3.60 -6.28 -12.53
C ASN A 34 3.66 -6.24 -11.00
N VAL A 35 3.03 -5.25 -10.38
CA VAL A 35 2.88 -5.16 -8.92
C VAL A 35 1.46 -4.76 -8.58
N VAL A 36 0.92 -5.28 -7.47
CA VAL A 36 -0.30 -4.79 -6.84
C VAL A 36 -0.03 -4.51 -5.37
N GLN A 37 -0.31 -3.29 -4.92
CA GLN A 37 -0.24 -2.93 -3.51
C GLN A 37 -1.51 -3.36 -2.78
N VAL A 38 -1.35 -4.05 -1.65
CA VAL A 38 -2.46 -4.63 -0.87
C VAL A 38 -2.27 -4.35 0.61
N GLN A 39 -3.31 -3.88 1.28
CA GLN A 39 -3.33 -3.82 2.75
C GLN A 39 -3.64 -5.21 3.31
N THR A 40 -2.69 -5.77 4.06
CA THR A 40 -2.89 -7.06 4.71
C THR A 40 -3.85 -6.92 5.89
N ILE A 41 -3.65 -5.92 6.73
CA ILE A 41 -4.53 -5.57 7.85
C ILE A 41 -4.92 -4.09 7.73
N ASN A 42 -6.15 -3.83 7.29
CA ASN A 42 -6.69 -2.48 7.14
C ASN A 42 -7.36 -1.95 8.41
N GLY A 43 -7.99 -2.83 9.17
CA GLY A 43 -8.72 -2.53 10.39
C GLY A 43 -8.52 -3.60 11.46
N VAL A 44 -8.94 -3.30 12.69
CA VAL A 44 -8.99 -4.29 13.78
C VAL A 44 -10.39 -4.24 14.39
N PRO A 45 -11.17 -5.32 14.26
CA PRO A 45 -10.84 -6.61 13.67
C PRO A 45 -10.68 -6.55 12.14
N ALA A 46 -9.72 -7.29 11.58
CA ALA A 46 -9.59 -7.49 10.15
C ALA A 46 -10.36 -8.74 9.73
N MET A 47 -11.19 -8.59 8.71
CA MET A 47 -12.05 -9.66 8.22
C MET A 47 -11.96 -9.74 6.69
N ASN A 48 -11.82 -10.94 6.14
CA ASN A 48 -11.81 -11.12 4.69
C ASN A 48 -13.25 -11.13 4.11
N PHE A 49 -13.35 -11.20 2.79
CA PHE A 49 -14.64 -11.27 2.07
C PHE A 49 -15.59 -12.35 2.62
N TYR A 50 -15.05 -13.46 3.11
CA TYR A 50 -15.83 -14.61 3.61
C TYR A 50 -16.20 -14.51 5.10
N GLY A 51 -15.95 -13.37 5.73
CA GLY A 51 -16.28 -13.14 7.13
C GLY A 51 -15.31 -13.80 8.11
N GLN A 52 -14.14 -14.24 7.64
CA GLN A 52 -13.13 -14.86 8.50
C GLN A 52 -12.18 -13.81 9.06
N TYR A 53 -11.94 -13.84 10.36
CA TYR A 53 -11.04 -12.92 11.03
C TYR A 53 -9.57 -13.34 10.87
N SER A 54 -8.70 -12.36 10.81
CA SER A 54 -7.25 -12.57 10.76
C SER A 54 -6.65 -13.03 12.10
N MET A 55 -7.36 -12.74 13.20
CA MET A 55 -6.97 -13.06 14.56
C MET A 55 -8.15 -13.71 15.30
N ILE A 56 -7.88 -14.68 16.19
CA ILE A 56 -8.90 -15.48 16.89
C ILE A 56 -9.88 -14.61 17.69
N ASP A 57 -9.36 -13.57 18.35
CA ASP A 57 -10.15 -12.61 19.12
C ASP A 57 -10.46 -11.31 18.35
N GLY A 58 -10.01 -11.22 17.10
CA GLY A 58 -10.19 -10.08 16.23
C GLY A 58 -9.27 -8.87 16.52
N PHE A 59 -8.48 -8.89 17.61
CA PHE A 59 -7.76 -7.70 18.08
C PHE A 59 -6.29 -7.91 18.42
N ASN A 60 -5.85 -9.11 18.73
CA ASN A 60 -4.52 -9.37 19.28
C ASN A 60 -3.61 -10.03 18.24
N PHE A 61 -2.59 -9.33 17.81
CA PHE A 61 -1.63 -9.80 16.81
C PHE A 61 -0.76 -11.00 17.26
N LYS A 62 -0.82 -11.40 18.53
CA LYS A 62 -0.25 -12.66 19.02
C LYS A 62 -1.18 -13.86 18.80
N ASN A 63 -2.46 -13.62 18.57
CA ASN A 63 -3.51 -14.64 18.41
C ASN A 63 -3.96 -14.75 16.95
N ILE A 64 -3.00 -14.96 16.05
CA ILE A 64 -3.29 -15.12 14.62
C ILE A 64 -4.20 -16.34 14.42
N ASP A 65 -5.30 -16.19 13.68
CA ASP A 65 -6.18 -17.30 13.36
C ASP A 65 -5.56 -18.16 12.25
N ARG A 66 -5.17 -19.38 12.65
CA ARG A 66 -4.59 -20.39 11.76
C ARG A 66 -5.54 -21.56 11.54
N LYS A 67 -6.81 -21.45 12.01
CA LYS A 67 -7.80 -22.52 12.00
C LYS A 67 -8.84 -22.28 10.90
N GLY A 68 -9.43 -23.39 10.45
CA GLY A 68 -10.54 -23.37 9.51
C GLY A 68 -10.19 -23.91 8.13
N VAL A 69 -11.23 -24.17 7.35
CA VAL A 69 -11.12 -24.77 6.01
C VAL A 69 -10.90 -23.70 4.93
N TYR A 70 -10.97 -22.46 5.21
CA TYR A 70 -10.65 -21.33 4.34
C TYR A 70 -10.72 -20.05 5.18
N GLY A 71 -9.68 -19.85 6.00
CA GLY A 71 -9.54 -18.72 6.88
C GLY A 71 -9.09 -17.43 6.17
N TYR A 72 -8.82 -16.40 6.97
CA TYR A 72 -8.30 -15.13 6.46
C TYR A 72 -7.00 -15.32 5.67
N TRP A 73 -6.09 -16.08 6.25
CA TRP A 73 -4.75 -16.27 5.69
C TRP A 73 -4.74 -17.23 4.50
N ASP A 74 -5.69 -18.16 4.43
CA ASP A 74 -5.86 -19.01 3.24
C ASP A 74 -6.35 -18.18 2.04
N HIS A 75 -7.13 -17.12 2.29
CA HIS A 75 -7.54 -16.19 1.24
C HIS A 75 -6.38 -15.31 0.79
N MET A 76 -5.52 -14.86 1.70
CA MET A 76 -4.27 -14.18 1.35
C MET A 76 -3.35 -15.06 0.52
N ASP A 77 -3.16 -16.33 0.92
CA ASP A 77 -2.38 -17.30 0.15
C ASP A 77 -2.92 -17.48 -1.27
N TYR A 78 -4.25 -17.58 -1.40
CA TYR A 78 -4.90 -17.66 -2.72
C TYR A 78 -4.60 -16.45 -3.59
N ILE A 79 -4.69 -15.24 -3.03
CA ILE A 79 -4.40 -13.98 -3.73
C ILE A 79 -2.94 -13.97 -4.20
N ILE A 80 -1.99 -14.29 -3.31
CA ILE A 80 -0.55 -14.33 -3.61
C ILE A 80 -0.25 -15.35 -4.71
N GLN A 81 -0.81 -16.55 -4.61
CA GLN A 81 -0.64 -17.60 -5.60
C GLN A 81 -1.25 -17.22 -6.96
N LYS A 82 -2.41 -16.54 -6.96
CA LYS A 82 -3.03 -16.04 -8.20
C LYS A 82 -2.22 -14.91 -8.83
N ALA A 83 -1.64 -14.03 -8.02
CA ALA A 83 -0.73 -13.00 -8.50
C ALA A 83 0.52 -13.61 -9.13
N GLU A 84 1.13 -14.61 -8.49
CA GLU A 84 2.27 -15.36 -9.03
C GLU A 84 1.96 -15.95 -10.41
N GLN A 85 0.82 -16.64 -10.55
CA GLN A 85 0.36 -17.22 -11.84
C GLN A 85 0.20 -16.17 -12.94
N ASN A 86 -0.02 -14.92 -12.57
CA ASN A 86 -0.13 -13.79 -13.48
C ASN A 86 1.18 -13.00 -13.64
N GLY A 87 2.27 -13.41 -13.01
CA GLY A 87 3.54 -12.70 -13.04
C GLY A 87 3.50 -11.37 -12.27
N ILE A 88 2.64 -11.26 -11.25
CA ILE A 88 2.42 -10.06 -10.45
C ILE A 88 3.02 -10.26 -9.06
N TYR A 89 3.78 -9.27 -8.60
CA TYR A 89 4.23 -9.16 -7.22
C TYR A 89 3.14 -8.53 -6.34
N ILE A 90 2.96 -9.05 -5.14
CA ILE A 90 2.13 -8.42 -4.11
C ILE A 90 3.02 -7.56 -3.21
N ALA A 91 2.87 -6.25 -3.31
CA ALA A 91 3.45 -5.31 -2.36
C ALA A 91 2.55 -5.27 -1.12
N MET A 92 2.95 -6.06 -0.13
CA MET A 92 2.17 -6.37 1.06
C MET A 92 2.39 -5.31 2.13
N VAL A 93 1.45 -4.37 2.26
CA VAL A 93 1.43 -3.45 3.40
C VAL A 93 0.99 -4.22 4.63
N CYS A 94 1.96 -4.57 5.48
CA CYS A 94 1.77 -5.53 6.57
C CYS A 94 0.65 -5.13 7.54
N ILE A 95 0.58 -3.86 7.89
CA ILE A 95 -0.48 -3.27 8.73
C ILE A 95 -0.64 -1.80 8.36
N TRP A 96 -1.88 -1.30 8.33
CA TRP A 96 -2.10 0.11 8.06
C TRP A 96 -1.66 0.99 9.24
N GLY A 97 -0.82 1.98 8.98
CA GLY A 97 -0.18 2.80 10.01
C GLY A 97 -1.12 3.55 10.95
N GLY A 98 -2.35 3.79 10.52
CA GLY A 98 -3.41 4.33 11.39
C GLY A 98 -3.70 3.46 12.60
N LEU A 99 -3.57 2.15 12.49
CA LEU A 99 -3.75 1.20 13.59
C LEU A 99 -2.62 1.33 14.62
N VAL A 100 -1.39 1.47 14.16
CA VAL A 100 -0.24 1.69 15.04
C VAL A 100 -0.34 3.04 15.75
N ARG A 101 -0.67 4.11 15.01
CA ARG A 101 -0.89 5.44 15.61
C ARG A 101 -1.99 5.46 16.67
N SER A 102 -3.01 4.62 16.52
CA SER A 102 -4.12 4.51 17.50
C SER A 102 -3.83 3.54 18.65
N GLY A 103 -2.60 3.03 18.76
CA GLY A 103 -2.18 2.13 19.82
C GLY A 103 -2.73 0.71 19.73
N LYS A 104 -3.15 0.27 18.53
CA LYS A 104 -3.68 -1.08 18.29
C LYS A 104 -2.60 -2.15 18.13
N MET A 105 -1.33 -1.76 18.11
CA MET A 105 -0.18 -2.66 18.07
C MET A 105 0.92 -2.13 18.96
N ASN A 106 1.48 -2.97 19.79
CA ASN A 106 2.69 -2.72 20.57
C ASN A 106 3.90 -3.48 19.99
N VAL A 107 5.08 -3.25 20.56
CA VAL A 107 6.35 -3.84 20.10
C VAL A 107 6.30 -5.38 20.11
N GLU A 108 5.76 -5.99 21.15
CA GLU A 108 5.71 -7.46 21.27
C GLU A 108 4.71 -8.09 20.28
N GLU A 109 3.64 -7.38 19.99
CA GLU A 109 2.69 -7.78 18.94
C GLU A 109 3.32 -7.63 17.56
N ALA A 110 4.05 -6.53 17.32
CA ALA A 110 4.79 -6.32 16.06
C ALA A 110 5.81 -7.43 15.80
N LYS A 111 6.55 -7.86 16.83
CA LYS A 111 7.48 -8.99 16.74
C LYS A 111 6.76 -10.30 16.39
N ALA A 112 5.68 -10.62 17.10
CA ALA A 112 4.93 -11.85 16.88
C ALA A 112 4.31 -11.89 15.47
N TYR A 113 3.72 -10.79 15.06
CA TYR A 113 3.09 -10.64 13.75
C TYR A 113 4.11 -10.65 12.61
N GLY A 114 5.22 -9.92 12.73
CA GLY A 114 6.29 -9.92 11.74
C GLY A 114 6.90 -11.31 11.55
N ARG A 115 7.16 -12.03 12.63
CA ARG A 115 7.62 -13.41 12.55
C ARG A 115 6.62 -14.31 11.84
N PHE A 116 5.33 -14.19 12.16
CA PHE A 116 4.28 -14.94 11.48
C PHE A 116 4.25 -14.68 9.97
N LEU A 117 4.31 -13.41 9.56
CA LEU A 117 4.32 -13.05 8.14
C LEU A 117 5.54 -13.61 7.41
N GLY A 118 6.73 -13.42 7.97
CA GLY A 118 7.97 -13.93 7.39
C GLY A 118 7.97 -15.45 7.29
N GLU A 119 7.60 -16.17 8.37
CA GLU A 119 7.51 -17.64 8.35
C GLU A 119 6.52 -18.17 7.31
N ARG A 120 5.38 -17.45 7.09
CA ARG A 120 4.35 -17.88 6.16
C ARG A 120 4.72 -17.64 4.71
N TYR A 121 5.39 -16.53 4.41
CA TYR A 121 5.54 -16.04 3.03
C TYR A 121 6.97 -16.01 2.50
N LYS A 122 7.99 -16.37 3.30
CA LYS A 122 9.40 -16.37 2.87
C LYS A 122 9.69 -17.22 1.61
N ASP A 123 8.86 -18.20 1.33
CA ASP A 123 9.01 -19.09 0.18
C ASP A 123 8.09 -18.69 -1.00
N ALA A 124 7.28 -17.65 -0.86
CA ALA A 124 6.44 -17.11 -1.93
C ALA A 124 7.28 -16.18 -2.82
N PRO A 125 7.50 -16.46 -4.11
CA PRO A 125 8.51 -15.76 -4.90
C PRO A 125 8.12 -14.33 -5.31
N ASN A 126 6.91 -13.90 -5.02
CA ASN A 126 6.30 -12.69 -5.53
C ASN A 126 5.79 -11.73 -4.43
N ILE A 127 6.50 -11.66 -3.31
CA ILE A 127 6.22 -10.73 -2.21
C ILE A 127 7.21 -9.56 -2.22
N ILE A 128 6.70 -8.38 -1.90
CA ILE A 128 7.48 -7.21 -1.52
C ILE A 128 6.94 -6.75 -0.17
N TRP A 129 7.79 -6.70 0.84
CA TRP A 129 7.39 -6.24 2.17
C TRP A 129 7.28 -4.73 2.22
N VAL A 130 6.13 -4.22 2.64
CA VAL A 130 5.89 -2.80 2.82
C VAL A 130 5.51 -2.52 4.28
N ILE A 131 6.38 -1.85 4.99
CA ILE A 131 6.16 -1.39 6.35
C ILE A 131 5.44 -0.03 6.32
N GLY A 132 4.74 0.36 7.36
CA GLY A 132 4.09 1.66 7.43
C GLY A 132 2.66 1.66 6.92
N GLY A 133 2.36 2.53 5.94
CA GLY A 133 1.00 2.79 5.44
C GLY A 133 0.39 4.04 6.05
N ASP A 134 0.37 5.15 5.32
CA ASP A 134 -0.12 6.48 5.75
C ASP A 134 0.38 6.89 7.15
N THR A 135 1.67 6.74 7.40
CA THR A 135 2.26 7.07 8.69
C THR A 135 3.60 7.79 8.54
N TYR A 136 3.92 8.65 9.49
CA TYR A 136 5.21 9.32 9.51
C TYR A 136 6.33 8.34 9.90
N ALA A 137 7.41 8.36 9.13
CA ALA A 137 8.54 7.45 9.30
C ALA A 137 9.36 7.69 10.59
N ASP A 138 9.20 8.86 11.21
CA ASP A 138 9.84 9.26 12.48
C ASP A 138 8.98 8.98 13.72
N ARG A 139 7.79 8.36 13.55
CA ARG A 139 6.87 8.06 14.65
C ARG A 139 6.67 6.58 14.84
N ASN A 140 6.53 6.13 16.09
CA ASN A 140 6.39 4.72 16.46
C ASN A 140 7.50 3.83 15.88
N THR A 141 8.71 4.37 15.79
CA THR A 141 9.87 3.74 15.13
C THR A 141 10.20 2.39 15.73
N GLU A 142 10.05 2.24 17.05
CA GLU A 142 10.27 0.99 17.77
C GLU A 142 9.34 -0.15 17.33
N ILE A 143 8.11 0.19 16.92
CA ILE A 143 7.13 -0.78 16.42
C ILE A 143 7.49 -1.19 14.99
N TRP A 144 7.83 -0.22 14.14
CA TRP A 144 8.24 -0.47 12.76
C TRP A 144 9.54 -1.27 12.67
N GLU A 145 10.51 -0.94 13.50
CA GLU A 145 11.77 -1.70 13.63
C GLU A 145 11.52 -3.14 14.11
N ALA A 146 10.63 -3.31 15.09
CA ALA A 146 10.28 -4.63 15.60
C ALA A 146 9.60 -5.48 14.53
N LEU A 147 8.67 -4.89 13.75
CA LEU A 147 7.98 -5.58 12.66
C LEU A 147 8.97 -5.97 11.56
N ALA A 148 9.75 -5.02 11.04
CA ALA A 148 10.70 -5.24 9.97
C ALA A 148 11.77 -6.28 10.34
N ASN A 149 12.43 -6.12 11.48
CA ASN A 149 13.47 -7.03 11.92
C ASN A 149 12.94 -8.44 12.22
N SER A 150 11.68 -8.57 12.64
CA SER A 150 11.09 -9.89 12.89
C SER A 150 10.72 -10.63 11.60
N ILE A 151 10.40 -9.92 10.52
CA ILE A 151 10.27 -10.49 9.19
C ILE A 151 11.66 -10.94 8.70
N LEU A 152 12.65 -10.05 8.71
CA LEU A 152 14.00 -10.34 8.25
C LEU A 152 14.69 -11.48 9.00
N ALA A 153 14.37 -11.69 10.27
CA ALA A 153 14.91 -12.80 11.05
C ALA A 153 14.57 -14.19 10.47
N VAL A 154 13.62 -14.27 9.56
CA VAL A 154 13.15 -15.53 8.96
C VAL A 154 13.04 -15.48 7.44
N ASP A 155 13.15 -14.30 6.84
CA ASP A 155 13.05 -14.05 5.40
C ASP A 155 14.13 -13.06 4.97
N GLU A 156 15.20 -13.58 4.36
CA GLU A 156 16.35 -12.80 3.88
C GLU A 156 16.27 -12.53 2.35
N ASN A 157 15.21 -12.97 1.67
CA ASN A 157 15.17 -12.99 0.21
C ASN A 157 14.34 -11.86 -0.39
N HIS A 158 13.31 -11.40 0.30
CA HIS A 158 12.39 -10.41 -0.23
C HIS A 158 12.84 -8.99 0.10
N ILE A 159 12.68 -8.09 -0.87
CA ILE A 159 12.93 -6.67 -0.66
C ILE A 159 11.91 -6.07 0.30
N MET A 160 12.37 -5.10 1.08
CA MET A 160 11.55 -4.40 2.07
C MET A 160 11.63 -2.89 1.89
N THR A 161 10.50 -2.22 2.09
CA THR A 161 10.37 -0.78 1.99
C THR A 161 9.40 -0.23 3.03
N PHE A 162 9.20 1.09 3.03
CA PHE A 162 8.28 1.78 3.94
C PHE A 162 7.38 2.74 3.20
N HIS A 163 6.06 2.56 3.34
CA HIS A 163 5.05 3.46 2.79
C HIS A 163 4.78 4.63 3.77
N PRO A 164 5.18 5.86 3.43
CA PRO A 164 5.07 7.00 4.34
C PRO A 164 3.69 7.67 4.27
N PHE A 165 3.51 8.69 5.10
CA PHE A 165 2.34 9.58 5.07
C PHE A 165 2.39 10.52 3.87
N GLY A 166 1.22 11.02 3.44
CA GLY A 166 1.08 11.96 2.34
C GLY A 166 2.05 13.14 2.43
N ARG A 167 2.73 13.43 1.33
CA ARG A 167 3.75 14.49 1.18
C ARG A 167 4.97 14.32 2.06
N THR A 168 5.32 13.07 2.32
CA THR A 168 6.57 12.71 3.01
C THR A 168 7.31 11.62 2.25
N SER A 169 8.57 11.43 2.61
CA SER A 169 9.44 10.40 2.05
C SER A 169 10.01 9.52 3.16
N SER A 170 10.07 8.22 2.93
CA SER A 170 10.78 7.30 3.83
C SER A 170 12.28 7.59 3.86
N ALA A 171 12.83 8.11 2.76
CA ALA A 171 14.25 8.46 2.63
C ALA A 171 14.72 9.42 3.73
N THR A 172 13.87 10.38 4.12
CA THR A 172 14.23 11.41 5.10
C THR A 172 14.66 10.83 6.46
N HIS A 173 14.06 9.72 6.89
CA HIS A 173 14.28 9.17 8.22
C HIS A 173 14.82 7.74 8.22
N LEU A 174 14.62 6.97 7.13
CA LEU A 174 14.88 5.55 7.11
C LEU A 174 15.94 5.12 6.08
N ASN A 175 16.50 6.04 5.29
CA ASN A 175 17.46 5.70 4.22
C ASN A 175 18.65 4.87 4.72
N ASN A 176 19.12 5.08 5.96
CA ASN A 176 20.24 4.38 6.54
C ASN A 176 19.86 3.07 7.27
N LYS A 177 18.59 2.68 7.28
CA LYS A 177 18.18 1.43 7.91
C LYS A 177 18.60 0.24 7.06
N GLU A 178 19.16 -0.80 7.71
CA GLU A 178 19.63 -1.99 7.02
C GLU A 178 18.48 -2.77 6.36
N TRP A 179 17.30 -2.74 6.95
CA TRP A 179 16.12 -3.39 6.40
C TRP A 179 15.44 -2.65 5.24
N MET A 180 15.86 -1.42 4.95
CA MET A 180 15.32 -0.65 3.81
C MET A 180 16.10 -0.94 2.54
N ASP A 181 15.49 -1.60 1.55
CA ASP A 181 16.11 -1.86 0.24
C ASP A 181 15.84 -0.75 -0.76
N MET A 182 14.66 -0.13 -0.67
CA MET A 182 14.26 0.97 -1.54
C MET A 182 13.46 2.01 -0.76
N ASN A 183 13.46 3.25 -1.25
CA ASN A 183 12.69 4.33 -0.67
C ASN A 183 11.33 4.47 -1.35
N MET A 184 10.31 4.80 -0.57
CA MET A 184 9.02 5.25 -1.08
C MET A 184 8.71 6.66 -0.59
N PHE A 185 8.00 7.41 -1.40
CA PHE A 185 7.34 8.64 -0.99
C PHE A 185 5.87 8.59 -1.40
N GLN A 186 5.08 9.45 -0.82
CA GLN A 186 3.68 9.65 -1.21
C GLN A 186 3.49 11.11 -1.59
N SER A 187 3.39 11.39 -2.90
CA SER A 187 3.14 12.75 -3.36
C SER A 187 1.71 13.22 -3.06
N GLY A 188 0.79 12.25 -2.96
CA GLY A 188 -0.56 12.45 -2.41
C GLY A 188 -1.53 13.12 -3.38
N HIS A 189 -2.65 13.63 -2.83
CA HIS A 189 -3.83 13.95 -3.60
C HIS A 189 -4.18 15.45 -3.65
N ARG A 190 -3.21 16.35 -3.39
CA ARG A 190 -3.43 17.80 -3.36
C ARG A 190 -2.75 18.51 -4.50
N ARG A 191 -3.40 19.57 -4.96
CA ARG A 191 -2.81 20.54 -5.88
C ARG A 191 -2.02 21.62 -5.17
N TYR A 192 -1.25 22.36 -5.96
CA TYR A 192 -0.62 23.60 -5.50
C TYR A 192 -1.64 24.52 -4.85
N GLY A 193 -1.25 25.11 -3.73
CA GLY A 193 -2.07 26.08 -3.01
C GLY A 193 -3.31 25.52 -2.31
N GLN A 194 -3.60 24.22 -2.39
CA GLN A 194 -4.65 23.64 -1.58
C GLN A 194 -4.26 23.60 -0.11
N LYS A 195 -5.19 24.08 0.75
CA LYS A 195 -5.00 24.02 2.20
C LYS A 195 -4.84 22.59 2.67
N LYS A 196 -4.00 22.40 3.66
CA LYS A 196 -3.87 21.14 4.39
C LYS A 196 -5.21 20.77 5.03
N GLY A 197 -5.58 19.50 4.97
CA GLY A 197 -6.68 18.99 5.77
C GLY A 197 -6.29 18.93 7.24
N ASP A 198 -7.28 18.80 8.11
CA ASP A 198 -7.07 18.61 9.54
C ASP A 198 -6.16 17.41 9.79
N GLY A 199 -5.12 17.60 10.59
CA GLY A 199 -4.15 16.56 10.94
C GLY A 199 -2.98 16.38 9.97
N ASP A 200 -2.98 17.03 8.80
CA ASP A 200 -1.82 17.01 7.90
C ASP A 200 -0.77 18.04 8.37
N THR A 201 0.30 17.55 8.95
CA THR A 201 1.45 18.35 9.39
C THR A 201 2.60 18.34 8.41
N SER A 202 2.43 17.74 7.21
CA SER A 202 3.47 17.72 6.19
C SER A 202 3.82 19.14 5.73
N VAL A 203 5.09 19.49 5.72
CA VAL A 203 5.60 20.83 5.45
C VAL A 203 6.66 20.80 4.35
N THR A 204 6.54 19.86 3.44
CA THR A 204 7.61 19.67 2.44
C THR A 204 7.71 20.82 1.45
N GLY A 205 6.62 21.55 1.21
CA GLY A 205 6.59 22.58 0.17
C GLY A 205 6.76 22.05 -1.25
N LEU A 206 6.75 20.73 -1.43
CA LEU A 206 6.92 20.11 -2.74
C LEU A 206 5.60 19.95 -3.48
N GLU A 207 4.47 19.90 -2.76
CA GLU A 207 3.11 19.86 -3.30
C GLU A 207 2.93 18.84 -4.45
N GLU A 208 2.63 19.33 -5.66
CA GLU A 208 2.48 18.49 -6.84
C GLU A 208 3.83 18.05 -7.47
N ASP A 209 4.96 18.60 -7.05
CA ASP A 209 6.27 18.36 -7.65
C ASP A 209 6.85 16.99 -7.24
N ASN A 210 6.19 15.89 -7.63
CA ASN A 210 6.62 14.56 -7.24
C ASN A 210 8.04 14.19 -7.73
N TRP A 211 8.50 14.79 -8.83
CA TRP A 211 9.86 14.64 -9.34
C TRP A 211 10.93 15.12 -8.33
N ARG A 212 10.62 16.11 -7.48
CA ARG A 212 11.56 16.64 -6.48
C ARG A 212 11.82 15.64 -5.35
N TYR A 213 10.81 14.85 -4.95
CA TYR A 213 11.02 13.76 -3.99
C TYR A 213 12.00 12.73 -4.53
N VAL A 214 11.94 12.46 -5.84
CA VAL A 214 12.88 11.54 -6.50
C VAL A 214 14.29 12.10 -6.44
N GLU A 215 14.50 13.37 -6.84
CA GLU A 215 15.80 14.02 -6.81
C GLU A 215 16.38 14.09 -5.41
N GLU A 216 15.57 14.44 -4.41
CA GLU A 216 15.98 14.47 -3.01
C GLU A 216 16.46 13.09 -2.54
N ALA A 217 15.66 12.04 -2.78
CA ALA A 217 16.01 10.67 -2.36
C ALA A 217 17.27 10.16 -3.07
N LEU A 218 17.44 10.43 -4.37
CA LEU A 218 18.62 10.03 -5.14
C LEU A 218 19.89 10.81 -4.76
N SER A 219 19.77 11.96 -4.11
CA SER A 219 20.91 12.70 -3.57
C SER A 219 21.46 12.17 -2.26
N MET A 220 20.73 11.23 -1.63
CA MET A 220 21.10 10.66 -0.31
C MET A 220 22.10 9.50 -0.44
N THR A 221 22.82 9.25 0.66
CA THR A 221 23.74 8.13 0.79
C THR A 221 23.27 7.26 1.98
N PRO A 222 23.16 5.93 1.83
CA PRO A 222 23.43 5.16 0.61
C PRO A 222 22.39 5.46 -0.49
N LEU A 223 22.82 5.33 -1.76
CA LEU A 223 21.92 5.44 -2.90
C LEU A 223 21.00 4.22 -2.94
N LYS A 224 19.69 4.47 -2.95
CA LYS A 224 18.65 3.44 -3.05
C LYS A 224 17.65 3.76 -4.15
N PRO A 225 17.03 2.75 -4.78
CA PRO A 225 15.89 2.99 -5.66
C PRO A 225 14.79 3.77 -4.94
N VAL A 226 14.04 4.56 -5.68
CA VAL A 226 12.96 5.39 -5.12
C VAL A 226 11.71 5.28 -5.97
N LEU A 227 10.54 5.29 -5.32
CA LEU A 227 9.22 5.13 -5.94
C LEU A 227 8.19 6.08 -5.33
N ASP A 228 7.35 6.70 -6.18
CA ASP A 228 6.09 7.29 -5.73
C ASP A 228 5.08 6.17 -5.48
N ALA A 229 4.87 5.82 -4.22
CA ALA A 229 4.03 4.71 -3.82
C ALA A 229 2.53 5.07 -3.84
N GLU A 230 2.23 6.36 -3.69
CA GLU A 230 0.86 6.86 -3.71
C GLU A 230 0.80 8.28 -4.30
N PRO A 231 0.85 8.40 -5.63
CA PRO A 231 0.51 9.64 -6.32
C PRO A 231 -1.00 9.90 -6.26
N SER A 232 -1.44 11.01 -6.86
CA SER A 232 -2.87 11.27 -7.00
C SER A 232 -3.59 10.15 -7.75
N TYR A 233 -4.69 9.66 -7.20
CA TYR A 233 -5.48 8.61 -7.84
C TYR A 233 -6.54 9.19 -8.78
N GLU A 234 -6.72 8.55 -9.92
CA GLU A 234 -7.80 8.89 -10.85
C GLU A 234 -9.18 8.78 -10.16
N GLY A 235 -10.02 9.76 -10.39
CA GLY A 235 -11.36 9.81 -9.83
C GLY A 235 -11.46 10.26 -8.37
N ILE A 236 -10.36 10.48 -7.65
CA ILE A 236 -10.38 11.10 -6.31
C ILE A 236 -10.55 12.61 -6.44
N PRO A 237 -11.34 13.28 -5.55
CA PRO A 237 -11.38 14.73 -5.48
C PRO A 237 -10.00 15.32 -5.16
N GLN A 238 -9.65 16.41 -5.82
CA GLN A 238 -8.43 17.15 -5.53
C GLN A 238 -8.46 17.67 -4.09
N GLY A 239 -7.48 17.30 -3.27
CA GLY A 239 -7.49 17.54 -1.83
C GLY A 239 -8.08 16.41 -1.00
N LEU A 240 -8.55 15.34 -1.64
CA LEU A 240 -8.97 14.05 -1.06
C LEU A 240 -10.39 14.04 -0.46
N HIS A 241 -10.76 15.00 0.40
CA HIS A 241 -11.93 14.88 1.27
C HIS A 241 -13.16 15.66 0.81
N ASP A 242 -13.00 16.69 -0.01
CA ASP A 242 -14.11 17.53 -0.47
C ASP A 242 -14.64 17.03 -1.83
N PRO A 243 -15.81 16.38 -1.88
CA PRO A 243 -16.35 15.84 -3.13
C PRO A 243 -16.79 16.92 -4.14
N ALA A 244 -16.88 18.18 -3.73
CA ALA A 244 -17.18 19.31 -4.61
C ALA A 244 -15.99 19.75 -5.44
N GLN A 245 -14.77 19.34 -5.07
CA GLN A 245 -13.56 19.64 -5.83
C GLN A 245 -13.54 18.88 -7.18
N PRO A 246 -12.86 19.44 -8.20
CA PRO A 246 -12.57 18.70 -9.42
C PRO A 246 -11.87 17.38 -9.09
N ARG A 247 -12.09 16.37 -9.91
CA ARG A 247 -11.43 15.07 -9.74
C ARG A 247 -10.15 15.00 -10.53
N TRP A 248 -9.18 14.22 -10.02
CA TRP A 248 -8.00 13.84 -10.78
C TRP A 248 -8.41 13.02 -12.00
N ARG A 249 -7.88 13.35 -13.16
CA ARG A 249 -8.17 12.70 -14.44
C ARG A 249 -7.00 11.83 -14.89
N ASP A 250 -7.23 11.00 -15.88
CA ASP A 250 -6.23 10.15 -16.54
C ASP A 250 -4.97 10.93 -16.96
N CYS A 251 -5.14 12.12 -17.54
CA CYS A 251 -4.03 12.96 -17.96
C CYS A 251 -3.19 13.51 -16.78
N ASP A 252 -3.83 13.73 -15.63
CA ASP A 252 -3.16 14.21 -14.43
C ASP A 252 -2.29 13.09 -13.83
N VAL A 253 -2.84 11.89 -13.64
CA VAL A 253 -2.10 10.75 -13.08
C VAL A 253 -0.97 10.29 -14.01
N ARG A 254 -1.20 10.35 -15.34
CA ARG A 254 -0.16 10.09 -16.34
C ARG A 254 0.98 11.07 -16.25
N ARG A 255 0.69 12.36 -16.08
CA ARG A 255 1.70 13.41 -15.90
C ARG A 255 2.61 13.12 -14.71
N TYR A 256 2.03 12.76 -13.56
CA TYR A 256 2.82 12.42 -12.37
C TYR A 256 3.69 11.18 -12.58
N GLY A 257 3.15 10.17 -13.27
CA GLY A 257 3.93 9.00 -13.64
C GLY A 257 5.17 9.37 -14.46
N TYR A 258 5.00 10.17 -15.50
CA TYR A 258 6.13 10.62 -16.32
C TYR A 258 7.11 11.51 -15.51
N TRP A 259 6.61 12.41 -14.69
CA TRP A 259 7.48 13.28 -13.90
C TRP A 259 8.40 12.50 -12.97
N SER A 260 7.84 11.55 -12.21
CA SER A 260 8.66 10.76 -11.29
C SER A 260 9.62 9.83 -12.03
N VAL A 261 9.18 9.16 -13.10
CA VAL A 261 10.02 8.23 -13.87
C VAL A 261 11.15 8.95 -14.58
N PHE A 262 10.88 10.10 -15.22
CA PHE A 262 11.94 10.88 -15.88
C PHE A 262 12.91 11.56 -14.91
N ALA A 263 12.51 11.75 -13.66
CA ALA A 263 13.42 12.18 -12.60
C ALA A 263 14.32 11.05 -12.08
N GLY A 264 14.05 9.78 -12.43
CA GLY A 264 14.87 8.64 -12.05
C GLY A 264 14.20 7.64 -11.09
N SER A 265 12.88 7.74 -10.90
CA SER A 265 12.13 6.72 -10.12
C SER A 265 12.27 5.34 -10.74
N CYS A 266 12.32 4.29 -9.91
CA CYS A 266 12.40 2.90 -10.36
C CYS A 266 11.06 2.34 -10.87
N GLY A 267 10.03 3.19 -10.98
CA GLY A 267 8.72 2.80 -11.47
C GLY A 267 7.64 3.83 -11.21
N HIS A 268 6.40 3.37 -11.32
CA HIS A 268 5.19 4.17 -11.09
C HIS A 268 4.11 3.30 -10.46
N THR A 269 3.38 3.87 -9.51
CA THR A 269 2.17 3.26 -8.95
C THR A 269 0.94 4.02 -9.43
N TYR A 270 0.02 3.31 -10.04
CA TYR A 270 -1.30 3.83 -10.42
C TYR A 270 -2.31 3.58 -9.31
N GLY A 271 -3.32 4.43 -9.22
CA GLY A 271 -4.48 4.20 -8.39
C GLY A 271 -5.73 4.84 -8.99
N HIS A 272 -6.86 4.20 -8.77
CA HIS A 272 -8.18 4.69 -9.15
C HIS A 272 -9.12 4.60 -7.95
N ASN A 273 -9.91 5.66 -7.70
CA ASN A 273 -10.77 5.76 -6.53
C ASN A 273 -11.70 4.54 -6.33
N ASN A 274 -12.32 4.07 -7.41
CA ASN A 274 -13.28 2.96 -7.31
C ASN A 274 -12.59 1.59 -7.26
N ILE A 275 -11.37 1.47 -7.84
CA ILE A 275 -10.60 0.21 -7.84
C ILE A 275 -9.95 -0.01 -6.48
N MET A 276 -9.27 0.98 -5.91
CA MET A 276 -8.51 0.83 -4.68
C MET A 276 -9.35 0.35 -3.49
N GLN A 277 -10.65 0.65 -3.51
CA GLN A 277 -11.62 0.23 -2.50
C GLN A 277 -12.61 -0.83 -2.99
N PHE A 278 -12.45 -1.32 -4.23
CA PHE A 278 -13.30 -2.33 -4.88
C PHE A 278 -14.78 -2.06 -4.74
N LEU A 279 -15.20 -0.86 -5.14
CA LEU A 279 -16.58 -0.41 -5.03
C LEU A 279 -17.53 -1.27 -5.85
N LYS A 280 -18.64 -1.67 -5.22
CA LYS A 280 -19.70 -2.45 -5.80
C LYS A 280 -21.02 -1.65 -5.75
N PRO A 281 -21.98 -1.92 -6.66
CA PRO A 281 -23.32 -1.33 -6.56
C PRO A 281 -23.93 -1.58 -5.18
N GLY A 282 -24.53 -0.54 -4.59
CA GLY A 282 -25.17 -0.61 -3.28
C GLY A 282 -24.24 -0.62 -2.07
N THR A 283 -22.91 -0.50 -2.27
CA THR A 283 -21.96 -0.34 -1.16
C THR A 283 -21.54 1.12 -1.03
N PRO A 284 -21.37 1.62 0.19
CA PRO A 284 -20.85 2.98 0.41
C PRO A 284 -19.39 3.06 -0.02
N GLY A 285 -19.03 4.14 -0.71
CA GLY A 285 -17.67 4.45 -1.12
C GLY A 285 -17.09 5.63 -0.34
N GLY A 286 -15.79 5.60 -0.11
CA GLY A 286 -15.02 6.74 0.38
C GLY A 286 -14.71 7.76 -0.72
N TYR A 287 -14.31 8.96 -0.32
CA TYR A 287 -13.79 10.00 -1.23
C TYR A 287 -14.73 10.35 -2.39
N GLY A 288 -16.02 10.40 -2.11
CA GLY A 288 -17.04 10.70 -3.12
C GLY A 288 -17.12 9.70 -4.27
N ALA A 289 -16.66 8.47 -4.06
CA ALA A 289 -16.76 7.43 -5.08
C ALA A 289 -18.21 6.96 -5.25
N ASP A 290 -18.58 6.65 -6.48
CA ASP A 290 -19.90 6.14 -6.84
C ASP A 290 -19.79 4.75 -7.48
N GLY A 291 -20.20 3.74 -6.71
CA GLY A 291 -20.20 2.36 -7.17
C GLY A 291 -21.39 2.01 -8.08
N ILE A 292 -22.41 2.86 -8.15
CA ILE A 292 -23.60 2.60 -8.98
C ILE A 292 -23.27 2.86 -10.46
N GLU A 293 -22.69 4.02 -10.75
CA GLU A 293 -22.36 4.42 -12.11
C GLU A 293 -21.10 3.73 -12.62
N LYS A 294 -20.08 3.61 -11.77
CA LYS A 294 -18.78 3.06 -12.15
C LYS A 294 -18.26 2.08 -11.08
N PRO A 295 -18.84 0.88 -10.95
CA PRO A 295 -18.27 -0.14 -10.08
C PRO A 295 -16.82 -0.49 -10.51
N TRP A 296 -16.02 -1.02 -9.57
CA TRP A 296 -14.59 -1.25 -9.79
C TRP A 296 -14.28 -1.99 -11.11
N TYR A 297 -15.04 -3.02 -11.44
CA TYR A 297 -14.85 -3.81 -12.68
C TYR A 297 -15.22 -3.09 -13.98
N LYS A 298 -15.82 -1.92 -13.91
CA LYS A 298 -16.05 -1.01 -15.05
C LYS A 298 -15.06 0.16 -15.05
N ALA A 299 -14.33 0.35 -13.96
CA ALA A 299 -13.32 1.39 -13.86
C ALA A 299 -11.93 0.90 -14.33
N MET A 300 -11.80 -0.42 -14.44
CA MET A 300 -10.60 -1.10 -14.96
C MET A 300 -10.42 -0.89 -16.45
#